data_b21ba0b6df6dd7e7bc0f1477385729b6
#
_entry.id   b21ba0b6df6dd7e7bc0f1477385729b6
#
_cell.length_a   1.000
_cell.length_b   1.000
_cell.length_c   1.000
_cell.angle_alpha   90.00
_cell.angle_beta   90.00
_cell.angle_gamma   90.00
#
_symmetry.space_group_name_H-M   'P 1'
#
loop_
_entity.id
_entity.type
_entity.pdbx_description
1 polymer ?
#
loop_
_entity_poly.entity_id
_entity_poly.type
_entity_poly.pdbx_seq_one_letter_code
_entity_poly.pdbx_strand_id
1 'polypeptide(L)'
;MKPLSPLQQKLSKRTQALLNHPQGMGNYFTFKTAIDILGLDWADVAPGGVYAVTGKGYFDMGYMANHIGPSQAAVEALCQASADEDLVKVYPPDCMPELKALVAEHKFGRKLGKDFEVLGVEGAQGGIGYTYMTFLDPGDEVIVTDPGYFHFVPAAELCGAKVVPIELNAGNGFRLKPAEVRAAITPKTKMIVVCDPINPFGTVQTKDELLEIARLARDAGIIIFNNITHNTHQTDAKAVQIPMASLHSAEHDMSHVMSVSGVSKGYGMPALRVGFMAGHPELVRGAFLAKMELTKIHINYPGQHATLAAMKDEPYLERSTEIIRRNFAHLKETVAMNPGVSIPVEPSFGFCTVIDVAGTGVTAQEVTVGLLKHKIAAIPGDGLGDVKCADYLRLNYSSPDLACFETFRKALPLAIKEAQEGRYLDAVDAFFAKADTARGNGIRAQLAKRKRGVAAQ
;
A
#
# COMPACT_ATOMS: atom_id res chain seq x y z
N MET A 1 -10.41 -10.53 -22.62
CA MET A 1 -11.28 -10.36 -21.42
C MET A 1 -12.23 -11.54 -21.36
N LYS A 2 -12.36 -12.18 -20.18
CA LYS A 2 -13.29 -13.29 -20.01
C LYS A 2 -14.74 -12.84 -20.27
N PRO A 3 -15.57 -13.67 -20.92
CA PRO A 3 -16.98 -13.37 -21.06
C PRO A 3 -17.67 -13.33 -19.69
N LEU A 4 -18.47 -12.29 -19.46
CA LEU A 4 -19.22 -12.14 -18.22
C LEU A 4 -20.42 -13.11 -18.21
N SER A 5 -20.67 -13.73 -17.05
CA SER A 5 -21.88 -14.54 -16.86
C SER A 5 -23.15 -13.67 -16.98
N PRO A 6 -24.34 -14.27 -17.22
CA PRO A 6 -25.59 -13.52 -17.28
C PRO A 6 -25.89 -12.68 -16.03
N LEU A 7 -25.44 -13.14 -14.84
CA LEU A 7 -25.58 -12.37 -13.61
C LEU A 7 -24.56 -11.23 -13.54
N GLN A 8 -23.32 -11.45 -13.95
CA GLN A 8 -22.30 -10.41 -13.98
C GLN A 8 -22.64 -9.29 -14.99
N GLN A 9 -23.35 -9.59 -16.06
CA GLN A 9 -23.84 -8.58 -17.01
C GLN A 9 -24.85 -7.61 -16.41
N LYS A 10 -25.46 -7.94 -15.26
CA LYS A 10 -26.37 -7.06 -14.51
C LYS A 10 -25.63 -6.03 -13.65
N LEU A 11 -24.33 -6.18 -13.43
CA LEU A 11 -23.52 -5.22 -12.71
C LEU A 11 -23.36 -3.93 -13.52
N SER A 12 -23.09 -2.80 -12.84
CA SER A 12 -22.76 -1.55 -13.53
C SER A 12 -21.50 -1.74 -14.41
N LYS A 13 -21.38 -0.96 -15.50
CA LYS A 13 -20.22 -1.05 -16.41
C LYS A 13 -18.90 -0.85 -15.67
N ARG A 14 -18.87 0.04 -14.69
CA ARG A 14 -17.68 0.28 -13.85
C ARG A 14 -17.31 -0.97 -13.04
N THR A 15 -18.26 -1.64 -12.42
CA THR A 15 -18.03 -2.89 -11.67
C THR A 15 -17.63 -4.03 -12.61
N GLN A 16 -18.22 -4.12 -13.80
CA GLN A 16 -17.82 -5.10 -14.81
C GLN A 16 -16.35 -4.92 -15.24
N ALA A 17 -15.90 -3.67 -15.39
CA ALA A 17 -14.50 -3.37 -15.70
C ALA A 17 -13.55 -3.90 -14.61
N LEU A 18 -13.90 -3.74 -13.33
CA LEU A 18 -13.09 -4.23 -12.20
C LEU A 18 -12.93 -5.75 -12.16
N LEU A 19 -13.92 -6.51 -12.66
CA LEU A 19 -13.82 -7.99 -12.71
C LEU A 19 -12.66 -8.48 -13.59
N ASN A 20 -12.31 -7.71 -14.63
CA ASN A 20 -11.24 -8.02 -15.57
C ASN A 20 -10.00 -7.13 -15.40
N HIS A 21 -9.99 -6.26 -14.38
CA HIS A 21 -8.88 -5.34 -14.14
C HIS A 21 -7.63 -6.11 -13.68
N PRO A 22 -6.41 -5.82 -14.20
CA PRO A 22 -5.17 -6.51 -13.79
C PRO A 22 -4.90 -6.48 -12.29
N GLN A 23 -5.29 -5.40 -11.61
CA GLN A 23 -5.21 -5.26 -10.15
C GLN A 23 -6.52 -5.63 -9.43
N GLY A 24 -7.51 -6.16 -10.16
CA GLY A 24 -8.73 -6.71 -9.58
C GLY A 24 -8.45 -7.99 -8.78
N MET A 25 -9.22 -8.19 -7.72
CA MET A 25 -9.05 -9.34 -6.85
C MET A 25 -9.17 -10.67 -7.64
N GLY A 26 -8.15 -11.52 -7.55
CA GLY A 26 -8.05 -12.78 -8.27
C GLY A 26 -7.44 -12.72 -9.67
N ASN A 27 -7.05 -11.53 -10.17
CA ASN A 27 -6.41 -11.35 -11.47
C ASN A 27 -4.89 -11.12 -11.37
N TYR A 28 -4.37 -10.84 -10.18
CA TYR A 28 -2.93 -10.77 -9.89
C TYR A 28 -2.51 -11.91 -8.97
N PHE A 29 -1.23 -12.28 -9.06
CA PHE A 29 -0.67 -13.38 -8.30
C PHE A 29 -0.53 -13.01 -6.81
N THR A 30 -0.86 -13.94 -5.93
CA THR A 30 -0.74 -13.77 -4.48
C THR A 30 -0.23 -15.05 -3.85
N PHE A 31 0.14 -15.01 -2.57
CA PHE A 31 0.45 -16.25 -1.85
C PHE A 31 -0.78 -17.20 -1.76
N LYS A 32 -2.02 -16.70 -1.88
CA LYS A 32 -3.20 -17.55 -2.02
C LYS A 32 -3.10 -18.45 -3.27
N THR A 33 -2.70 -17.85 -4.39
CA THR A 33 -2.44 -18.60 -5.62
C THR A 33 -1.33 -19.64 -5.41
N ALA A 34 -0.29 -19.30 -4.66
CA ALA A 34 0.78 -20.23 -4.31
C ALA A 34 0.29 -21.38 -3.40
N ILE A 35 -0.65 -21.13 -2.47
CA ILE A 35 -1.33 -22.19 -1.68
C ILE A 35 -2.00 -23.20 -2.62
N ASP A 36 -2.81 -22.70 -3.56
CA ASP A 36 -3.54 -23.52 -4.52
C ASP A 36 -2.57 -24.35 -5.41
N ILE A 37 -1.49 -23.74 -5.89
CA ILE A 37 -0.46 -24.41 -6.71
C ILE A 37 0.25 -25.52 -5.93
N LEU A 38 0.54 -25.30 -4.65
CA LEU A 38 1.23 -26.26 -3.79
C LEU A 38 0.28 -27.32 -3.20
N GLY A 39 -1.03 -27.21 -3.41
CA GLY A 39 -2.03 -28.07 -2.82
C GLY A 39 -2.04 -28.04 -1.28
N LEU A 40 -1.72 -26.88 -0.69
CA LEU A 40 -1.71 -26.70 0.75
C LEU A 40 -3.13 -26.42 1.27
N ASP A 41 -3.42 -26.87 2.49
CA ASP A 41 -4.66 -26.49 3.16
C ASP A 41 -4.57 -25.02 3.63
N TRP A 42 -5.56 -24.23 3.24
CA TRP A 42 -5.67 -22.86 3.67
C TRP A 42 -5.67 -22.69 5.20
N ALA A 43 -6.37 -23.60 5.89
CA ALA A 43 -6.45 -23.60 7.35
C ALA A 43 -5.09 -23.85 8.02
N ASP A 44 -4.18 -24.56 7.34
CA ASP A 44 -2.83 -24.80 7.84
C ASP A 44 -1.91 -23.60 7.68
N VAL A 45 -2.12 -22.82 6.61
CA VAL A 45 -1.29 -21.65 6.28
C VAL A 45 -1.83 -20.39 6.98
N ALA A 46 -3.13 -20.17 6.93
CA ALA A 46 -3.79 -19.00 7.49
C ALA A 46 -5.02 -19.39 8.33
N PRO A 47 -4.84 -19.93 9.53
CA PRO A 47 -5.94 -20.38 10.39
C PRO A 47 -6.88 -19.23 10.74
N GLY A 48 -8.18 -19.51 10.76
CA GLY A 48 -9.22 -18.52 11.03
C GLY A 48 -9.54 -17.58 9.88
N GLY A 49 -9.02 -17.84 8.67
CA GLY A 49 -9.26 -17.01 7.48
C GLY A 49 -8.63 -15.60 7.57
N VAL A 50 -7.74 -15.40 8.53
CA VAL A 50 -7.02 -14.13 8.71
C VAL A 50 -5.90 -14.07 7.67
N TYR A 51 -5.78 -12.94 6.97
CA TYR A 51 -4.76 -12.71 5.94
C TYR A 51 -3.33 -12.53 6.51
N ALA A 52 -3.06 -12.94 7.73
CA ALA A 52 -1.73 -13.04 8.29
C ALA A 52 -1.31 -14.52 8.26
N VAL A 53 -0.29 -14.85 7.51
CA VAL A 53 0.24 -16.22 7.37
C VAL A 53 1.01 -16.57 8.64
N THR A 54 0.34 -17.12 9.63
CA THR A 54 0.92 -17.42 10.96
C THR A 54 0.75 -18.88 11.38
N GLY A 55 0.11 -19.72 10.54
CA GLY A 55 -0.15 -21.12 10.85
C GLY A 55 1.09 -22.00 10.63
N LYS A 56 1.26 -23.01 11.48
CA LYS A 56 2.25 -24.10 11.32
C LYS A 56 3.69 -23.64 10.96
N GLY A 57 4.15 -22.54 11.55
CA GLY A 57 5.50 -21.99 11.32
C GLY A 57 5.66 -21.22 10.02
N TYR A 58 4.57 -20.82 9.36
CA TYR A 58 4.62 -19.86 8.25
C TYR A 58 4.83 -18.43 8.78
N PHE A 59 5.54 -17.63 7.98
CA PHE A 59 5.76 -16.20 8.25
C PHE A 59 5.22 -15.36 7.10
N ASP A 60 4.49 -14.30 7.43
CA ASP A 60 4.00 -13.35 6.45
C ASP A 60 5.02 -12.22 6.23
N MET A 61 5.63 -12.20 5.06
CA MET A 61 6.41 -11.08 4.54
C MET A 61 5.71 -10.42 3.34
N GLY A 62 4.48 -10.76 3.03
CA GLY A 62 3.75 -10.30 1.85
C GLY A 62 2.73 -9.20 2.15
N TYR A 63 1.84 -9.43 3.12
CA TYR A 63 0.84 -8.44 3.50
C TYR A 63 1.44 -7.27 4.26
N MET A 64 0.82 -6.11 4.07
CA MET A 64 1.24 -4.88 4.72
C MET A 64 0.55 -4.69 6.09
N ALA A 65 0.47 -5.77 6.88
CA ALA A 65 0.17 -5.68 8.30
C ALA A 65 1.45 -5.36 9.08
N ASN A 66 1.38 -4.50 10.08
CA ASN A 66 2.49 -4.30 11.01
C ASN A 66 2.42 -5.43 12.06
N HIS A 67 3.30 -6.42 11.93
CA HIS A 67 3.30 -7.62 12.77
C HIS A 67 3.81 -7.37 14.20
N ILE A 68 4.38 -6.20 14.48
CA ILE A 68 4.71 -5.80 15.86
C ILE A 68 3.41 -5.65 16.66
N GLY A 69 2.31 -5.28 15.98
CA GLY A 69 0.99 -5.12 16.58
C GLY A 69 0.81 -3.78 17.30
N PRO A 70 -0.33 -3.58 17.99
CA PRO A 70 -0.59 -2.36 18.76
C PRO A 70 0.20 -2.31 20.06
N SER A 71 0.36 -1.10 20.61
CA SER A 71 0.90 -0.94 21.96
C SER A 71 -0.07 -1.46 23.03
N GLN A 72 0.47 -1.82 24.20
CA GLN A 72 -0.35 -2.28 25.32
C GLN A 72 -1.36 -1.20 25.75
N ALA A 73 -0.95 0.08 25.78
CA ALA A 73 -1.83 1.20 26.10
C ALA A 73 -3.01 1.32 25.11
N ALA A 74 -2.77 1.06 23.82
CA ALA A 74 -3.83 1.04 22.80
C ALA A 74 -4.83 -0.11 23.04
N VAL A 75 -4.34 -1.31 23.36
CA VAL A 75 -5.19 -2.48 23.66
C VAL A 75 -6.05 -2.24 24.89
N GLU A 76 -5.47 -1.71 25.97
CA GLU A 76 -6.19 -1.38 27.20
C GLU A 76 -7.29 -0.33 26.97
N ALA A 77 -6.96 0.75 26.24
CA ALA A 77 -7.93 1.79 25.89
C ALA A 77 -9.08 1.24 25.03
N LEU A 78 -8.77 0.33 24.08
CA LEU A 78 -9.77 -0.35 23.25
C LEU A 78 -10.73 -1.18 24.11
N CYS A 79 -10.18 -2.00 25.03
CA CYS A 79 -10.97 -2.86 25.90
C CYS A 79 -11.88 -2.03 26.83
N GLN A 80 -11.35 -0.97 27.44
CA GLN A 80 -12.11 -0.07 28.29
C GLN A 80 -13.26 0.60 27.54
N ALA A 81 -12.97 1.19 26.38
CA ALA A 81 -13.99 1.87 25.57
C ALA A 81 -15.03 0.89 24.99
N SER A 82 -14.65 -0.36 24.68
CA SER A 82 -15.58 -1.38 24.19
C SER A 82 -16.49 -1.94 25.28
N ALA A 83 -16.06 -1.91 26.54
CA ALA A 83 -16.84 -2.33 27.70
C ALA A 83 -17.79 -1.22 28.23
N ASP A 84 -17.62 0.01 27.79
CA ASP A 84 -18.45 1.13 28.19
C ASP A 84 -19.73 1.18 27.32
N GLU A 85 -20.86 0.79 27.93
CA GLU A 85 -22.16 0.78 27.24
C GLU A 85 -22.59 2.18 26.75
N ASP A 86 -22.20 3.23 27.43
CA ASP A 86 -22.53 4.60 27.04
C ASP A 86 -21.77 5.07 25.81
N LEU A 87 -20.58 4.53 25.57
CA LEU A 87 -19.82 4.79 24.34
C LEU A 87 -20.33 3.95 23.16
N VAL A 88 -20.74 2.70 23.40
CA VAL A 88 -21.09 1.76 22.32
C VAL A 88 -22.49 2.02 21.77
N LYS A 89 -23.43 2.48 22.59
CA LYS A 89 -24.86 2.67 22.22
C LYS A 89 -25.16 3.98 21.48
N VAL A 90 -24.18 4.87 21.29
CA VAL A 90 -24.40 6.21 20.69
C VAL A 90 -23.82 6.33 19.28
N TYR A 91 -24.30 7.31 18.55
CA TYR A 91 -23.66 7.79 17.32
C TYR A 91 -22.68 8.92 17.69
N PRO A 92 -21.37 8.66 17.71
CA PRO A 92 -20.39 9.68 18.06
C PRO A 92 -20.17 10.69 16.91
N PRO A 93 -19.44 11.78 17.13
CA PRO A 93 -18.97 12.64 16.05
C PRO A 93 -18.04 11.86 15.09
N ASP A 94 -17.69 12.47 13.98
CA ASP A 94 -16.77 11.89 12.99
C ASP A 94 -15.41 11.49 13.60
N CYS A 95 -14.90 12.32 14.50
CA CYS A 95 -13.68 12.08 15.27
C CYS A 95 -13.73 12.85 16.58
N MET A 96 -13.17 12.27 17.64
CA MET A 96 -13.03 12.93 18.95
C MET A 96 -12.21 14.23 18.79
N PRO A 97 -12.64 15.37 19.40
CA PRO A 97 -11.93 16.65 19.24
C PRO A 97 -10.44 16.60 19.63
N GLU A 98 -10.13 15.91 20.73
CA GLU A 98 -8.75 15.72 21.18
C GLU A 98 -7.92 14.93 20.16
N LEU A 99 -8.49 13.86 19.60
CA LEU A 99 -7.83 13.04 18.58
C LEU A 99 -7.63 13.83 17.29
N LYS A 100 -8.62 14.63 16.85
CA LYS A 100 -8.47 15.55 15.71
C LYS A 100 -7.29 16.50 15.88
N ALA A 101 -7.19 17.15 17.05
CA ALA A 101 -6.11 18.08 17.33
C ALA A 101 -4.73 17.39 17.30
N LEU A 102 -4.62 16.23 17.95
CA LEU A 102 -3.40 15.44 17.99
C LEU A 102 -2.97 14.99 16.58
N VAL A 103 -3.92 14.50 15.79
CA VAL A 103 -3.68 14.07 14.40
C VAL A 103 -3.26 15.24 13.51
N ALA A 104 -3.92 16.39 13.62
CA ALA A 104 -3.56 17.59 12.87
C ALA A 104 -2.09 17.97 13.12
N GLU A 105 -1.66 17.96 14.37
CA GLU A 105 -0.31 18.35 14.76
C GLU A 105 0.72 17.26 14.43
N HIS A 106 0.50 16.03 14.87
CA HIS A 106 1.51 14.95 14.79
C HIS A 106 1.59 14.28 13.41
N LYS A 107 0.47 14.21 12.65
CA LYS A 107 0.48 13.56 11.33
C LYS A 107 0.62 14.55 10.19
N PHE A 108 0.02 15.72 10.30
CA PHE A 108 -0.03 16.67 9.21
C PHE A 108 0.81 17.94 9.45
N GLY A 109 1.37 18.10 10.66
CA GLY A 109 2.18 19.26 11.02
C GLY A 109 1.41 20.60 11.01
N ARG A 110 0.07 20.54 11.28
CA ARG A 110 -0.84 21.69 11.22
C ARG A 110 -1.67 21.77 12.51
N LYS A 111 -2.24 22.95 12.75
CA LYS A 111 -3.28 23.13 13.78
C LYS A 111 -4.64 23.28 13.10
N LEU A 112 -5.69 22.76 13.75
CA LEU A 112 -7.06 22.97 13.31
C LEU A 112 -7.40 24.46 13.29
N GLY A 113 -8.15 24.90 12.29
CA GLY A 113 -8.52 26.30 12.17
C GLY A 113 -9.27 26.62 10.86
N LYS A 114 -9.26 27.89 10.50
CA LYS A 114 -9.98 28.40 9.32
C LYS A 114 -9.47 27.89 7.96
N ASP A 115 -8.26 27.37 7.93
CA ASP A 115 -7.55 26.91 6.72
C ASP A 115 -7.10 25.44 6.80
N PHE A 116 -7.43 24.72 7.88
CA PHE A 116 -7.12 23.31 8.04
C PHE A 116 -8.09 22.57 8.93
N GLU A 117 -8.64 21.47 8.43
CA GLU A 117 -9.60 20.59 9.11
C GLU A 117 -9.18 19.13 8.96
N VAL A 118 -9.58 18.28 9.90
CA VAL A 118 -9.41 16.83 9.91
C VAL A 118 -10.75 16.15 9.98
N LEU A 119 -10.97 15.15 9.11
CA LEU A 119 -12.15 14.28 9.07
C LEU A 119 -11.74 12.85 9.39
N GLY A 120 -12.42 12.20 10.32
CA GLY A 120 -12.30 10.78 10.59
C GLY A 120 -12.86 9.94 9.42
N VAL A 121 -12.12 8.92 8.98
CA VAL A 121 -12.50 8.02 7.88
C VAL A 121 -12.19 6.56 8.22
N GLU A 122 -12.82 5.60 7.50
CA GLU A 122 -12.69 4.16 7.74
C GLU A 122 -11.34 3.62 7.21
N GLY A 123 -10.27 3.97 7.91
CA GLY A 123 -8.89 3.77 7.47
C GLY A 123 -8.53 4.66 6.28
N ALA A 124 -7.26 4.70 5.90
CA ALA A 124 -6.82 5.48 4.74
C ALA A 124 -7.55 5.09 3.44
N GLN A 125 -8.03 3.85 3.32
CA GLN A 125 -8.78 3.38 2.15
C GLN A 125 -10.14 4.09 2.00
N GLY A 126 -10.85 4.35 3.11
CA GLY A 126 -12.05 5.20 3.10
C GLY A 126 -11.72 6.60 2.58
N GLY A 127 -10.61 7.18 3.07
CA GLY A 127 -10.14 8.48 2.60
C GLY A 127 -9.83 8.53 1.10
N ILE A 128 -9.22 7.48 0.52
CA ILE A 128 -9.03 7.36 -0.94
C ILE A 128 -10.38 7.40 -1.66
N GLY A 129 -11.33 6.56 -1.23
CA GLY A 129 -12.66 6.47 -1.84
C GLY A 129 -13.40 7.81 -1.82
N TYR A 130 -13.47 8.46 -0.65
CA TYR A 130 -14.15 9.75 -0.51
C TYR A 130 -13.47 10.86 -1.30
N THR A 131 -12.13 10.91 -1.33
CA THR A 131 -11.40 11.88 -2.15
C THR A 131 -11.75 11.70 -3.63
N TYR A 132 -11.68 10.49 -4.14
CA TYR A 132 -11.97 10.25 -5.55
C TYR A 132 -13.42 10.56 -5.92
N MET A 133 -14.37 10.16 -5.08
CA MET A 133 -15.79 10.46 -5.29
C MET A 133 -16.12 11.96 -5.20
N THR A 134 -15.34 12.71 -4.42
CA THR A 134 -15.56 14.15 -4.27
C THR A 134 -15.01 14.95 -5.44
N PHE A 135 -13.89 14.53 -6.03
CA PHE A 135 -13.14 15.37 -6.96
C PHE A 135 -13.10 14.86 -8.40
N LEU A 136 -13.49 13.59 -8.67
CA LEU A 136 -13.38 12.99 -10.00
C LEU A 136 -14.73 12.80 -10.66
N ASP A 137 -14.83 13.28 -11.88
CA ASP A 137 -15.92 12.98 -12.80
C ASP A 137 -15.48 11.96 -13.88
N PRO A 138 -16.43 11.25 -14.52
CA PRO A 138 -16.11 10.36 -15.63
C PRO A 138 -15.38 11.09 -16.76
N GLY A 139 -14.18 10.59 -17.11
CA GLY A 139 -13.33 11.15 -18.15
C GLY A 139 -12.20 12.04 -17.65
N ASP A 140 -12.18 12.38 -16.36
CA ASP A 140 -11.04 13.04 -15.71
C ASP A 140 -9.79 12.14 -15.73
N GLU A 141 -8.62 12.74 -15.66
CA GLU A 141 -7.35 12.02 -15.56
C GLU A 141 -6.72 12.17 -14.17
N VAL A 142 -6.17 11.04 -13.67
CA VAL A 142 -5.48 10.97 -12.39
C VAL A 142 -4.05 10.49 -12.63
N ILE A 143 -3.06 11.30 -12.24
CA ILE A 143 -1.65 10.93 -12.28
C ILE A 143 -1.32 10.09 -11.05
N VAL A 144 -0.74 8.88 -11.26
CA VAL A 144 -0.28 7.96 -10.21
C VAL A 144 1.11 7.45 -10.53
N THR A 145 1.78 6.84 -9.55
CA THR A 145 3.07 6.15 -9.77
C THR A 145 2.86 4.67 -10.13
N ASP A 146 3.77 4.12 -10.96
CA ASP A 146 3.86 2.70 -11.32
C ASP A 146 5.32 2.22 -11.15
N PRO A 147 5.67 1.25 -10.29
CA PRO A 147 4.77 0.58 -9.34
C PRO A 147 4.21 1.51 -8.28
N GLY A 148 3.03 1.19 -7.74
CA GLY A 148 2.35 1.99 -6.75
C GLY A 148 1.45 1.18 -5.82
N TYR A 149 0.73 1.85 -4.94
CA TYR A 149 -0.27 1.20 -4.12
C TYR A 149 -1.45 0.76 -4.98
N PHE A 150 -1.69 -0.56 -5.02
CA PHE A 150 -2.59 -1.23 -5.98
C PHE A 150 -4.05 -0.77 -5.96
N HIS A 151 -4.52 -0.07 -4.93
CA HIS A 151 -5.89 0.46 -4.89
C HIS A 151 -6.05 1.85 -5.52
N PHE A 152 -4.98 2.58 -5.83
CA PHE A 152 -5.13 3.90 -6.46
C PHE A 152 -5.76 3.80 -7.85
N VAL A 153 -5.34 2.82 -8.65
CA VAL A 153 -5.81 2.66 -10.03
C VAL A 153 -7.28 2.20 -10.08
N PRO A 154 -7.67 1.02 -9.53
CA PRO A 154 -9.04 0.56 -9.65
C PRO A 154 -10.05 1.47 -8.94
N ALA A 155 -9.66 2.18 -7.88
CA ALA A 155 -10.54 3.13 -7.22
C ALA A 155 -10.83 4.37 -8.09
N ALA A 156 -9.83 4.90 -8.80
CA ALA A 156 -10.02 5.99 -9.76
C ALA A 156 -10.93 5.57 -10.93
N GLU A 157 -10.69 4.39 -11.50
CA GLU A 157 -11.50 3.84 -12.59
C GLU A 157 -12.94 3.53 -12.16
N LEU A 158 -13.16 3.17 -10.89
CA LEU A 158 -14.51 3.02 -10.33
C LEU A 158 -15.28 4.35 -10.36
N CYS A 159 -14.61 5.48 -10.24
CA CYS A 159 -15.19 6.81 -10.44
C CYS A 159 -15.32 7.21 -11.92
N GLY A 160 -14.83 6.38 -12.85
CA GLY A 160 -14.85 6.65 -14.29
C GLY A 160 -13.68 7.49 -14.78
N ALA A 161 -12.69 7.74 -13.92
CA ALA A 161 -11.48 8.46 -14.30
C ALA A 161 -10.50 7.55 -15.08
N LYS A 162 -9.63 8.17 -15.86
CA LYS A 162 -8.52 7.53 -16.56
C LYS A 162 -7.25 7.73 -15.75
N VAL A 163 -6.48 6.65 -15.56
CA VAL A 163 -5.20 6.72 -14.87
C VAL A 163 -4.07 7.02 -15.85
N VAL A 164 -3.18 7.94 -15.45
CA VAL A 164 -1.95 8.31 -16.17
C VAL A 164 -0.77 7.90 -15.27
N PRO A 165 -0.08 6.78 -15.56
CA PRO A 165 1.01 6.30 -14.73
C PRO A 165 2.31 7.06 -15.03
N ILE A 166 3.08 7.33 -13.96
CA ILE A 166 4.48 7.76 -14.04
C ILE A 166 5.36 6.62 -13.53
N GLU A 167 6.27 6.14 -14.36
CA GLU A 167 7.15 5.04 -14.04
C GLU A 167 8.16 5.43 -12.95
N LEU A 168 8.28 4.61 -11.90
CA LEU A 168 9.32 4.70 -10.89
C LEU A 168 10.47 3.74 -11.21
N ASN A 169 11.67 4.30 -11.34
CA ASN A 169 12.87 3.54 -11.71
C ASN A 169 14.14 4.17 -11.09
N ALA A 170 15.30 3.57 -11.34
CA ALA A 170 16.57 4.06 -10.83
C ALA A 170 16.92 5.47 -11.37
N GLY A 171 16.49 5.81 -12.58
CA GLY A 171 16.77 7.11 -13.22
C GLY A 171 16.12 8.29 -12.49
N ASN A 172 14.92 8.08 -11.91
CA ASN A 172 14.25 9.09 -11.09
C ASN A 172 14.42 8.87 -9.58
N GLY A 173 15.24 7.88 -9.17
CA GLY A 173 15.51 7.52 -7.78
C GLY A 173 14.27 6.99 -7.07
N PHE A 174 13.37 6.35 -7.80
CA PHE A 174 12.09 5.83 -7.30
C PHE A 174 11.27 6.92 -6.59
N ARG A 175 11.25 8.13 -7.16
CA ARG A 175 10.49 9.29 -6.67
C ARG A 175 9.73 9.94 -7.82
N LEU A 176 8.62 10.58 -7.48
CA LEU A 176 7.83 11.36 -8.44
C LEU A 176 8.55 12.69 -8.76
N LYS A 177 9.11 12.83 -9.96
CA LYS A 177 9.84 14.03 -10.35
C LYS A 177 8.94 15.12 -10.91
N PRO A 178 9.12 16.39 -10.53
CA PRO A 178 8.32 17.50 -11.04
C PRO A 178 8.31 17.62 -12.56
N ALA A 179 9.42 17.29 -13.24
CA ALA A 179 9.50 17.30 -14.68
C ALA A 179 8.60 16.26 -15.34
N GLU A 180 8.53 15.05 -14.75
CA GLU A 180 7.65 13.96 -15.22
C GLU A 180 6.18 14.30 -14.96
N VAL A 181 5.88 14.88 -13.79
CA VAL A 181 4.53 15.38 -13.46
C VAL A 181 4.09 16.44 -14.47
N ARG A 182 4.95 17.41 -14.76
CA ARG A 182 4.66 18.47 -15.76
C ARG A 182 4.36 17.87 -17.13
N ALA A 183 5.11 16.86 -17.56
CA ALA A 183 4.94 16.21 -18.86
C ALA A 183 3.63 15.38 -18.92
N ALA A 184 3.15 14.88 -17.78
CA ALA A 184 1.95 14.07 -17.67
C ALA A 184 0.65 14.89 -17.53
N ILE A 185 0.74 16.19 -17.17
CA ILE A 185 -0.42 17.07 -17.04
C ILE A 185 -1.05 17.35 -18.40
N THR A 186 -2.37 17.14 -18.50
CA THR A 186 -3.21 17.48 -19.65
C THR A 186 -4.37 18.37 -19.21
N PRO A 187 -5.16 18.95 -20.13
CA PRO A 187 -6.37 19.69 -19.77
C PRO A 187 -7.44 18.85 -19.03
N LYS A 188 -7.30 17.50 -19.01
CA LYS A 188 -8.20 16.58 -18.30
C LYS A 188 -7.64 16.13 -16.95
N THR A 189 -6.41 16.48 -16.63
CA THR A 189 -5.81 16.12 -15.35
C THR A 189 -6.55 16.84 -14.23
N LYS A 190 -7.17 16.06 -13.35
CA LYS A 190 -7.93 16.55 -12.19
C LYS A 190 -7.20 16.34 -10.88
N MET A 191 -6.39 15.27 -10.81
CA MET A 191 -5.74 14.90 -9.56
C MET A 191 -4.33 14.35 -9.81
N ILE A 192 -3.42 14.65 -8.87
CA ILE A 192 -2.09 14.05 -8.76
C ILE A 192 -2.03 13.31 -7.42
N VAL A 193 -1.73 12.01 -7.44
CA VAL A 193 -1.53 11.20 -6.23
C VAL A 193 -0.06 11.24 -5.83
N VAL A 194 0.22 11.83 -4.69
CA VAL A 194 1.55 11.87 -4.06
C VAL A 194 1.54 10.90 -2.86
N CYS A 195 2.00 9.68 -3.08
CA CYS A 195 2.22 8.70 -2.01
C CYS A 195 3.60 8.95 -1.40
N ASP A 196 3.67 9.39 -0.15
CA ASP A 196 4.93 9.77 0.49
C ASP A 196 4.92 9.41 1.99
N PRO A 197 5.62 8.37 2.41
CA PRO A 197 6.56 7.50 1.66
C PRO A 197 5.90 6.65 0.58
N ILE A 198 6.66 6.39 -0.50
CA ILE A 198 6.16 5.62 -1.65
C ILE A 198 6.04 4.13 -1.30
N ASN A 199 4.85 3.58 -1.44
CA ASN A 199 4.63 2.13 -1.40
C ASN A 199 4.73 1.58 -2.86
N PRO A 200 5.68 0.65 -3.15
CA PRO A 200 6.35 -0.26 -2.20
C PRO A 200 7.79 0.11 -1.79
N PHE A 201 8.38 1.18 -2.25
CA PHE A 201 9.82 1.42 -2.12
C PHE A 201 10.24 2.07 -0.79
N GLY A 202 9.35 2.73 -0.08
CA GLY A 202 9.67 3.45 1.16
C GLY A 202 10.49 4.73 0.94
N THR A 203 10.69 5.17 -0.30
CA THR A 203 11.36 6.44 -0.63
C THR A 203 10.48 7.63 -0.30
N VAL A 204 11.10 8.77 -0.03
CA VAL A 204 10.41 10.04 0.28
C VAL A 204 10.82 11.13 -0.70
N GLN A 205 9.89 12.04 -0.97
CA GLN A 205 10.11 13.22 -1.78
C GLN A 205 10.96 14.24 -1.02
N THR A 206 11.77 15.02 -1.73
CA THR A 206 12.44 16.18 -1.15
C THR A 206 11.45 17.34 -0.98
N LYS A 207 11.78 18.29 -0.10
CA LYS A 207 10.98 19.51 0.09
C LYS A 207 10.76 20.25 -1.23
N ASP A 208 11.83 20.41 -2.03
CA ASP A 208 11.77 21.15 -3.30
C ASP A 208 10.91 20.43 -4.34
N GLU A 209 10.96 19.07 -4.39
CA GLU A 209 10.08 18.27 -5.24
C GLU A 209 8.61 18.47 -4.84
N LEU A 210 8.28 18.42 -3.54
CA LEU A 210 6.92 18.62 -3.03
C LEU A 210 6.41 20.04 -3.36
N LEU A 211 7.22 21.08 -3.15
CA LEU A 211 6.86 22.47 -3.44
C LEU A 211 6.62 22.69 -4.93
N GLU A 212 7.47 22.14 -5.79
CA GLU A 212 7.31 22.32 -7.25
C GLU A 212 6.11 21.53 -7.77
N ILE A 213 5.84 20.29 -7.27
CA ILE A 213 4.63 19.54 -7.61
C ILE A 213 3.38 20.30 -7.16
N ALA A 214 3.39 20.87 -5.95
CA ALA A 214 2.29 21.69 -5.46
C ALA A 214 2.04 22.92 -6.34
N ARG A 215 3.11 23.62 -6.74
CA ARG A 215 3.02 24.76 -7.64
C ARG A 215 2.41 24.38 -8.99
N LEU A 216 2.88 23.28 -9.60
CA LEU A 216 2.35 22.79 -10.88
C LEU A 216 0.86 22.46 -10.79
N ALA A 217 0.44 21.79 -9.72
CA ALA A 217 -0.94 21.42 -9.50
C ALA A 217 -1.84 22.67 -9.30
N ARG A 218 -1.41 23.61 -8.46
CA ARG A 218 -2.13 24.86 -8.21
C ARG A 218 -2.31 25.68 -9.49
N ASP A 219 -1.22 25.86 -10.24
CA ASP A 219 -1.22 26.67 -11.46
C ASP A 219 -2.12 26.08 -12.56
N ALA A 220 -2.36 24.75 -12.52
CA ALA A 220 -3.25 24.02 -13.42
C ALA A 220 -4.67 23.75 -12.83
N GLY A 221 -4.96 24.21 -11.61
CA GLY A 221 -6.25 23.95 -10.96
C GLY A 221 -6.49 22.47 -10.58
N ILE A 222 -5.42 21.74 -10.29
CA ILE A 222 -5.41 20.30 -10.00
C ILE A 222 -5.36 20.08 -8.48
N ILE A 223 -6.11 19.09 -7.98
CA ILE A 223 -6.06 18.64 -6.59
C ILE A 223 -4.86 17.70 -6.40
N ILE A 224 -4.11 17.88 -5.32
CA ILE A 224 -3.14 16.89 -4.86
C ILE A 224 -3.80 16.00 -3.81
N PHE A 225 -3.71 14.69 -4.02
CA PHE A 225 -4.05 13.70 -3.02
C PHE A 225 -2.76 13.13 -2.40
N ASN A 226 -2.41 13.59 -1.19
CA ASN A 226 -1.18 13.22 -0.49
C ASN A 226 -1.43 12.08 0.50
N ASN A 227 -0.98 10.88 0.18
CA ASN A 227 -1.08 9.70 1.05
C ASN A 227 0.21 9.54 1.87
N ILE A 228 0.13 9.81 3.18
CA ILE A 228 1.24 9.69 4.13
C ILE A 228 1.11 8.51 5.09
N THR A 229 0.41 7.45 4.70
CA THR A 229 0.07 6.33 5.59
C THR A 229 1.28 5.60 6.18
N HIS A 230 2.43 5.60 5.49
CA HIS A 230 3.65 4.90 5.89
C HIS A 230 4.69 5.79 6.61
N ASN A 231 4.33 6.99 7.04
CA ASN A 231 5.26 8.00 7.57
C ASN A 231 5.68 7.81 9.04
N THR A 232 5.34 6.69 9.69
CA THR A 232 5.56 6.54 11.14
C THR A 232 6.95 6.00 11.48
N HIS A 233 7.45 5.02 10.73
CA HIS A 233 8.72 4.35 11.04
C HIS A 233 9.81 4.80 10.08
N GLN A 234 10.78 5.53 10.59
CA GLN A 234 11.96 6.00 9.85
C GLN A 234 13.03 4.90 9.84
N THR A 235 13.35 4.37 8.67
CA THR A 235 14.39 3.34 8.48
C THR A 235 15.77 3.95 8.25
N ASP A 236 15.85 5.03 7.49
CA ASP A 236 17.09 5.82 7.33
C ASP A 236 17.06 7.04 8.28
N ALA A 237 17.99 7.08 9.23
CA ALA A 237 18.07 8.15 10.23
C ALA A 237 18.31 9.57 9.64
N LYS A 238 18.75 9.66 8.37
CA LYS A 238 18.99 10.94 7.68
C LYS A 238 17.80 11.42 6.86
N ALA A 239 16.85 10.53 6.56
CA ALA A 239 15.70 10.88 5.74
C ALA A 239 14.68 11.68 6.55
N VAL A 240 14.03 12.63 5.90
CA VAL A 240 12.94 13.43 6.47
C VAL A 240 11.72 13.28 5.58
N GLN A 241 10.62 12.77 6.14
CA GLN A 241 9.33 12.79 5.48
C GLN A 241 8.58 14.07 5.87
N ILE A 242 8.08 14.78 4.87
CA ILE A 242 7.40 16.06 5.08
C ILE A 242 5.94 15.92 4.62
N PRO A 243 4.96 15.99 5.52
CA PRO A 243 3.56 16.06 5.11
C PRO A 243 3.33 17.33 4.27
N MET A 244 2.79 17.21 3.05
CA MET A 244 2.61 18.37 2.18
C MET A 244 1.78 19.49 2.84
N ALA A 245 0.78 19.12 3.65
CA ALA A 245 -0.01 20.08 4.41
C ALA A 245 0.84 21.00 5.32
N SER A 246 1.96 20.48 5.87
CA SER A 246 2.85 21.25 6.76
C SER A 246 3.63 22.36 6.05
N LEU A 247 3.70 22.30 4.70
CA LEU A 247 4.39 23.30 3.88
C LEU A 247 3.56 24.56 3.62
N HIS A 248 2.29 24.59 4.07
CA HIS A 248 1.44 25.77 3.90
C HIS A 248 2.00 26.99 4.62
N SER A 249 2.14 28.09 3.90
CA SER A 249 2.64 29.37 4.40
C SER A 249 2.12 30.52 3.53
N ALA A 250 2.47 31.76 3.86
CA ALA A 250 2.17 32.92 3.03
C ALA A 250 2.80 32.84 1.62
N GLU A 251 3.93 32.14 1.49
CA GLU A 251 4.64 31.95 0.21
C GLU A 251 4.19 30.71 -0.55
N HIS A 252 3.70 29.70 0.18
CA HIS A 252 3.35 28.38 -0.37
C HIS A 252 1.90 28.01 0.01
N ASP A 253 0.98 28.26 -0.90
CA ASP A 253 -0.41 27.85 -0.70
C ASP A 253 -0.60 26.36 -0.97
N MET A 254 -1.08 25.63 0.06
CA MET A 254 -1.41 24.19 0.02
C MET A 254 -2.92 23.94 0.16
N SER A 255 -3.76 24.94 -0.11
CA SER A 255 -5.21 24.81 0.02
C SER A 255 -5.83 23.73 -0.90
N HIS A 256 -5.15 23.42 -2.01
CA HIS A 256 -5.53 22.37 -2.98
C HIS A 256 -5.00 20.96 -2.62
N VAL A 257 -4.39 20.78 -1.44
CA VAL A 257 -3.85 19.50 -0.98
C VAL A 257 -4.83 18.83 -0.04
N MET A 258 -5.28 17.64 -0.40
CA MET A 258 -6.00 16.70 0.47
C MET A 258 -5.05 15.60 0.92
N SER A 259 -4.86 15.46 2.21
CA SER A 259 -3.96 14.46 2.79
C SER A 259 -4.72 13.32 3.46
N VAL A 260 -4.15 12.11 3.45
CA VAL A 260 -4.71 10.95 4.14
C VAL A 260 -3.64 10.22 4.93
N SER A 261 -4.02 9.77 6.13
CA SER A 261 -3.21 8.90 7.00
C SER A 261 -4.12 7.91 7.73
N GLY A 262 -3.52 7.04 8.56
CA GLY A 262 -4.27 6.09 9.37
C GLY A 262 -3.38 5.32 10.33
N VAL A 263 -4.02 4.54 11.20
CA VAL A 263 -3.35 3.78 12.26
C VAL A 263 -2.97 2.35 11.84
N SER A 264 -3.41 1.93 10.67
CA SER A 264 -3.24 0.55 10.19
C SER A 264 -1.77 0.12 10.09
N LYS A 265 -0.88 1.05 9.75
CA LYS A 265 0.52 0.76 9.44
C LYS A 265 1.44 1.10 10.61
N GLY A 266 1.52 2.38 10.97
CA GLY A 266 2.43 2.83 12.01
C GLY A 266 2.11 2.31 13.41
N TYR A 267 0.83 2.08 13.70
CA TYR A 267 0.37 1.69 15.04
C TYR A 267 -0.13 0.23 15.12
N GLY A 268 0.00 -0.55 14.05
CA GLY A 268 -0.36 -1.97 14.05
C GLY A 268 -1.84 -2.29 14.25
N MET A 269 -2.76 -1.38 13.89
CA MET A 269 -4.20 -1.51 14.16
C MET A 269 -5.06 -1.53 12.87
N PRO A 270 -4.78 -2.38 11.87
CA PRO A 270 -5.53 -2.37 10.62
C PRO A 270 -7.00 -2.79 10.77
N ALA A 271 -7.31 -3.62 11.76
CA ALA A 271 -8.66 -4.13 12.00
C ALA A 271 -9.62 -3.06 12.56
N LEU A 272 -9.11 -2.03 13.23
CA LEU A 272 -9.95 -0.99 13.84
C LEU A 272 -10.56 -0.03 12.81
N ARG A 273 -10.04 0.00 11.59
CA ARG A 273 -10.54 0.86 10.51
C ARG A 273 -10.59 2.35 10.89
N VAL A 274 -9.57 2.85 11.57
CA VAL A 274 -9.42 4.27 11.91
C VAL A 274 -8.41 4.91 10.97
N GLY A 275 -8.82 6.00 10.34
CA GLY A 275 -8.01 6.82 9.45
C GLY A 275 -8.46 8.28 9.47
N PHE A 276 -7.71 9.12 8.78
CA PHE A 276 -7.92 10.57 8.81
C PHE A 276 -7.67 11.15 7.43
N MET A 277 -8.60 12.00 6.98
CA MET A 277 -8.42 12.92 5.87
C MET A 277 -8.22 14.32 6.41
N ALA A 278 -7.40 15.11 5.75
CA ALA A 278 -7.14 16.47 6.17
C ALA A 278 -6.86 17.39 4.97
N GLY A 279 -7.22 18.66 5.10
CA GLY A 279 -7.02 19.67 4.08
C GLY A 279 -7.74 20.96 4.39
N HIS A 280 -7.93 21.81 3.37
CA HIS A 280 -8.72 23.03 3.52
C HIS A 280 -10.19 22.67 3.88
N PRO A 281 -10.83 23.38 4.83
CA PRO A 281 -12.18 23.04 5.31
C PRO A 281 -13.24 22.92 4.21
N GLU A 282 -13.15 23.73 3.15
CA GLU A 282 -14.10 23.64 2.02
C GLU A 282 -13.96 22.32 1.26
N LEU A 283 -12.73 21.84 1.06
CA LEU A 283 -12.49 20.54 0.42
C LEU A 283 -12.87 19.38 1.33
N VAL A 284 -12.53 19.47 2.60
CA VAL A 284 -12.91 18.46 3.62
C VAL A 284 -14.43 18.38 3.75
N ARG A 285 -15.14 19.52 3.63
CA ARG A 285 -16.60 19.56 3.61
C ARG A 285 -17.20 18.75 2.46
N GLY A 286 -16.62 18.83 1.26
CA GLY A 286 -17.02 18.01 0.11
C GLY A 286 -16.89 16.52 0.40
N ALA A 287 -15.73 16.10 0.94
CA ALA A 287 -15.50 14.71 1.32
C ALA A 287 -16.42 14.23 2.47
N PHE A 288 -16.71 15.12 3.43
CA PHE A 288 -17.67 14.85 4.50
C PHE A 288 -19.08 14.56 3.93
N LEU A 289 -19.56 15.32 2.94
CA LEU A 289 -20.85 15.08 2.31
C LEU A 289 -20.87 13.71 1.61
N ALA A 290 -19.84 13.36 0.85
CA ALA A 290 -19.74 12.05 0.22
C ALA A 290 -19.72 10.91 1.26
N LYS A 291 -18.94 11.06 2.35
CA LYS A 291 -18.91 10.10 3.45
C LYS A 291 -20.28 9.93 4.11
N MET A 292 -20.97 11.04 4.37
CA MET A 292 -22.25 11.03 5.08
C MET A 292 -23.32 10.21 4.35
N GLU A 293 -23.34 10.26 3.01
CA GLU A 293 -24.29 9.50 2.19
C GLU A 293 -23.91 8.00 2.07
N LEU A 294 -22.64 7.65 2.21
CA LEU A 294 -22.14 6.28 2.03
C LEU A 294 -22.08 5.47 3.34
N THR A 295 -21.53 6.05 4.39
CA THR A 295 -21.20 5.33 5.64
C THR A 295 -21.60 6.05 6.91
N LYS A 296 -22.29 7.21 6.80
CA LYS A 296 -22.54 8.13 7.91
C LYS A 296 -21.26 8.84 8.39
N ILE A 297 -21.40 9.67 9.43
CA ILE A 297 -20.34 10.58 9.82
C ILE A 297 -19.26 9.95 10.72
N HIS A 298 -19.64 9.01 11.58
CA HIS A 298 -18.77 8.46 12.61
C HIS A 298 -17.88 7.34 12.09
N ILE A 299 -16.76 7.14 12.78
CA ILE A 299 -15.88 5.99 12.63
C ILE A 299 -15.86 5.18 13.92
N ASN A 300 -15.18 4.02 13.93
CA ASN A 300 -15.09 3.13 15.09
C ASN A 300 -14.71 3.88 16.37
N TYR A 301 -15.68 4.10 17.26
CA TYR A 301 -15.48 4.95 18.44
C TYR A 301 -14.53 4.34 19.48
N PRO A 302 -14.64 3.06 19.89
CA PRO A 302 -13.61 2.42 20.70
C PRO A 302 -12.21 2.45 20.03
N GLY A 303 -12.16 2.32 18.70
CA GLY A 303 -10.93 2.45 17.94
C GLY A 303 -10.30 3.85 18.00
N GLN A 304 -11.08 4.90 18.18
CA GLN A 304 -10.55 6.25 18.39
C GLN A 304 -9.85 6.39 19.74
N HIS A 305 -10.37 5.78 20.81
CA HIS A 305 -9.71 5.74 22.11
C HIS A 305 -8.39 4.99 22.07
N ALA A 306 -8.37 3.82 21.41
CA ALA A 306 -7.13 3.08 21.16
C ALA A 306 -6.11 3.90 20.36
N THR A 307 -6.58 4.63 19.35
CA THR A 307 -5.73 5.48 18.52
C THR A 307 -5.10 6.61 19.33
N LEU A 308 -5.90 7.28 20.16
CA LEU A 308 -5.42 8.36 21.02
C LEU A 308 -4.33 7.87 21.98
N ALA A 309 -4.53 6.69 22.59
CA ALA A 309 -3.54 6.06 23.46
C ALA A 309 -2.27 5.67 22.70
N ALA A 310 -2.40 5.05 21.53
CA ALA A 310 -1.27 4.65 20.69
C ALA A 310 -0.41 5.85 20.24
N MET A 311 -1.04 6.96 19.87
CA MET A 311 -0.32 8.16 19.41
C MET A 311 0.45 8.87 20.49
N LYS A 312 0.09 8.65 21.76
CA LYS A 312 0.78 9.17 22.96
C LYS A 312 1.87 8.23 23.48
N ASP A 313 2.00 7.01 22.95
CA ASP A 313 2.96 6.00 23.40
C ASP A 313 4.27 6.10 22.58
N GLU A 314 5.05 7.17 22.84
CA GLU A 314 6.34 7.37 22.18
C GLU A 314 7.32 6.20 22.39
N PRO A 315 7.47 5.61 23.60
CA PRO A 315 8.35 4.47 23.79
C PRO A 315 8.01 3.25 22.94
N TYR A 316 6.72 3.02 22.65
CA TYR A 316 6.30 1.98 21.71
C TYR A 316 6.78 2.28 20.29
N LEU A 317 6.64 3.51 19.82
CA LEU A 317 7.03 3.91 18.47
C LEU A 317 8.56 3.81 18.28
N GLU A 318 9.35 4.18 19.27
CA GLU A 318 10.80 4.03 19.26
C GLU A 318 11.21 2.57 19.17
N ARG A 319 10.72 1.70 20.06
CA ARG A 319 10.99 0.25 20.00
C ARG A 319 10.57 -0.38 18.69
N SER A 320 9.41 -0.02 18.17
CA SER A 320 8.91 -0.53 16.89
C SER A 320 9.82 -0.14 15.74
N THR A 321 10.32 1.10 15.74
CA THR A 321 11.24 1.60 14.73
C THR A 321 12.60 0.90 14.80
N GLU A 322 13.12 0.62 16.00
CA GLU A 322 14.35 -0.14 16.20
C GLU A 322 14.23 -1.59 15.67
N ILE A 323 13.10 -2.26 15.97
CA ILE A 323 12.79 -3.59 15.43
C ILE A 323 12.82 -3.56 13.90
N ILE A 324 12.15 -2.59 13.28
CA ILE A 324 12.07 -2.44 11.83
C ILE A 324 13.44 -2.20 11.21
N ARG A 325 14.27 -1.33 11.80
CA ARG A 325 15.66 -1.08 11.34
C ARG A 325 16.53 -2.34 11.42
N ARG A 326 16.48 -3.04 12.55
CA ARG A 326 17.19 -4.33 12.73
C ARG A 326 16.76 -5.34 11.66
N ASN A 327 15.47 -5.48 11.45
CA ASN A 327 14.92 -6.44 10.51
C ASN A 327 15.31 -6.12 9.05
N PHE A 328 15.34 -4.85 8.69
CA PHE A 328 15.81 -4.44 7.37
C PHE A 328 17.29 -4.79 7.16
N ALA A 329 18.13 -4.68 8.19
CA ALA A 329 19.52 -5.12 8.11
C ALA A 329 19.62 -6.63 7.81
N HIS A 330 18.85 -7.47 8.50
CA HIS A 330 18.80 -8.93 8.22
C HIS A 330 18.32 -9.25 6.81
N LEU A 331 17.34 -8.49 6.30
CA LEU A 331 16.86 -8.64 4.93
C LEU A 331 17.97 -8.28 3.92
N LYS A 332 18.69 -7.17 4.14
CA LYS A 332 19.82 -6.73 3.28
C LYS A 332 20.91 -7.80 3.23
N GLU A 333 21.31 -8.33 4.38
CA GLU A 333 22.29 -9.42 4.47
C GLU A 333 21.85 -10.63 3.65
N THR A 334 20.59 -11.04 3.80
CA THR A 334 20.02 -12.17 3.05
C THR A 334 20.06 -11.91 1.53
N VAL A 335 19.69 -10.72 1.09
CA VAL A 335 19.73 -10.35 -0.34
C VAL A 335 21.17 -10.37 -0.86
N ALA A 336 22.12 -9.81 -0.11
CA ALA A 336 23.53 -9.78 -0.51
C ALA A 336 24.18 -11.18 -0.66
N MET A 337 23.65 -12.18 0.05
CA MET A 337 24.10 -13.58 -0.05
C MET A 337 23.54 -14.32 -1.29
N ASN A 338 22.60 -13.73 -2.03
CA ASN A 338 21.92 -14.36 -3.16
C ASN A 338 22.28 -13.67 -4.48
N PRO A 339 23.23 -14.17 -5.27
CA PRO A 339 23.60 -13.58 -6.56
C PRO A 339 22.39 -13.46 -7.51
N GLY A 340 22.30 -12.32 -8.16
CA GLY A 340 21.17 -12.02 -9.06
C GLY A 340 19.92 -11.46 -8.38
N VAL A 341 19.95 -11.33 -7.04
CA VAL A 341 18.91 -10.61 -6.27
C VAL A 341 19.46 -9.28 -5.80
N SER A 342 18.66 -8.21 -5.87
CA SER A 342 19.06 -6.88 -5.39
C SER A 342 17.91 -6.14 -4.73
N ILE A 343 18.24 -5.13 -3.94
CA ILE A 343 17.30 -4.12 -3.45
C ILE A 343 17.48 -2.90 -4.36
N PRO A 344 16.53 -2.54 -5.21
CA PRO A 344 16.69 -1.47 -6.20
C PRO A 344 16.87 -0.10 -5.57
N VAL A 345 16.31 0.11 -4.38
CA VAL A 345 16.48 1.31 -3.54
C VAL A 345 16.24 0.96 -2.07
N GLU A 346 17.07 1.49 -1.19
CA GLU A 346 16.85 1.33 0.26
C GLU A 346 15.70 2.21 0.73
N PRO A 347 14.77 1.67 1.54
CA PRO A 347 13.65 2.44 2.06
C PRO A 347 14.11 3.46 3.09
N SER A 348 13.55 4.66 3.02
CA SER A 348 13.76 5.72 4.02
C SER A 348 12.73 5.62 5.15
N PHE A 349 11.52 5.14 4.85
CA PHE A 349 10.40 5.02 5.79
C PHE A 349 9.58 3.75 5.54
N GLY A 350 8.79 3.38 6.54
CA GLY A 350 7.88 2.25 6.50
C GLY A 350 8.55 0.94 6.91
N PHE A 351 7.92 -0.17 6.55
CA PHE A 351 8.38 -1.52 6.90
C PHE A 351 8.20 -2.50 5.74
N CYS A 352 8.23 -1.98 4.52
CA CYS A 352 8.28 -2.78 3.29
C CYS A 352 9.34 -2.26 2.33
N THR A 353 9.82 -3.17 1.51
CA THR A 353 10.71 -2.88 0.39
C THR A 353 10.43 -3.84 -0.75
N VAL A 354 11.09 -3.62 -1.86
CA VAL A 354 11.10 -4.50 -3.02
C VAL A 354 12.47 -5.14 -3.16
N ILE A 355 12.50 -6.44 -3.48
CA ILE A 355 13.68 -7.07 -4.06
C ILE A 355 13.43 -7.33 -5.55
N ASP A 356 14.47 -7.15 -6.36
CA ASP A 356 14.49 -7.45 -7.80
C ASP A 356 15.18 -8.81 -7.99
N VAL A 357 14.48 -9.77 -8.59
CA VAL A 357 14.96 -11.13 -8.84
C VAL A 357 15.36 -11.37 -10.30
N ALA A 358 15.28 -10.36 -11.17
CA ALA A 358 15.53 -10.48 -12.62
C ALA A 358 16.90 -11.12 -12.92
N GLY A 359 17.93 -10.78 -12.15
CA GLY A 359 19.30 -11.32 -12.33
C GLY A 359 19.41 -12.82 -12.06
N THR A 360 18.39 -13.45 -11.45
CA THR A 360 18.35 -14.91 -11.23
C THR A 360 17.80 -15.68 -12.43
N GLY A 361 17.20 -14.97 -13.40
CA GLY A 361 16.58 -15.55 -14.59
C GLY A 361 15.21 -16.21 -14.34
N VAL A 362 14.61 -16.03 -13.14
CA VAL A 362 13.28 -16.54 -12.79
C VAL A 362 12.31 -15.39 -12.53
N THR A 363 11.00 -15.67 -12.52
CA THR A 363 10.00 -14.64 -12.20
C THR A 363 9.72 -14.58 -10.71
N ALA A 364 9.33 -13.39 -10.23
CA ALA A 364 8.91 -13.17 -8.85
C ALA A 364 7.74 -14.07 -8.43
N GLN A 365 6.86 -14.42 -9.38
CA GLN A 365 5.75 -15.34 -9.15
C GLN A 365 6.22 -16.77 -8.85
N GLU A 366 7.23 -17.26 -9.59
CA GLU A 366 7.83 -18.59 -9.31
C GLU A 366 8.54 -18.57 -7.96
N VAL A 367 9.30 -17.50 -7.66
CA VAL A 367 9.96 -17.34 -6.36
C VAL A 367 8.93 -17.30 -5.23
N THR A 368 7.77 -16.66 -5.44
CA THR A 368 6.67 -16.63 -4.45
C THR A 368 6.16 -18.03 -4.10
N VAL A 369 5.99 -18.91 -5.11
CA VAL A 369 5.59 -20.31 -4.86
C VAL A 369 6.65 -21.06 -4.05
N GLY A 370 7.92 -20.94 -4.44
CA GLY A 370 9.03 -21.55 -3.74
C GLY A 370 9.17 -21.06 -2.30
N LEU A 371 9.06 -19.74 -2.07
CA LEU A 371 9.11 -19.17 -0.73
C LEU A 371 8.00 -19.70 0.16
N LEU A 372 6.76 -19.79 -0.35
CA LEU A 372 5.64 -20.31 0.44
C LEU A 372 5.84 -21.80 0.79
N LYS A 373 6.36 -22.62 -0.11
CA LYS A 373 6.76 -24.00 0.16
C LYS A 373 7.73 -24.07 1.34
N HIS A 374 8.63 -23.08 1.45
CA HIS A 374 9.61 -22.96 2.54
C HIS A 374 9.15 -22.01 3.65
N LYS A 375 7.82 -21.88 3.86
CA LYS A 375 7.18 -21.22 5.00
C LYS A 375 7.24 -19.68 5.00
N ILE A 376 7.56 -19.05 3.87
CA ILE A 376 7.54 -17.59 3.72
C ILE A 376 6.46 -17.18 2.71
N ALA A 377 5.51 -16.37 3.13
CA ALA A 377 4.59 -15.70 2.22
C ALA A 377 5.18 -14.38 1.71
N ALA A 378 5.05 -14.10 0.41
CA ALA A 378 5.50 -12.89 -0.24
C ALA A 378 4.48 -12.44 -1.30
N ILE A 379 4.61 -11.21 -1.82
CA ILE A 379 3.72 -10.69 -2.87
C ILE A 379 4.56 -10.24 -4.07
N PRO A 380 4.35 -10.84 -5.24
CA PRO A 380 5.06 -10.45 -6.46
C PRO A 380 4.53 -9.13 -7.05
N GLY A 381 5.29 -8.56 -7.98
CA GLY A 381 5.10 -7.21 -8.49
C GLY A 381 3.85 -6.96 -9.32
N ASP A 382 3.22 -8.01 -9.86
CA ASP A 382 2.06 -7.87 -10.74
C ASP A 382 0.81 -7.28 -10.06
N GLY A 383 0.74 -7.34 -8.72
CA GLY A 383 -0.24 -6.58 -7.94
C GLY A 383 0.10 -5.09 -7.79
N LEU A 384 1.34 -4.67 -8.03
CA LEU A 384 1.83 -3.31 -7.76
C LEU A 384 1.77 -2.39 -8.98
N GLY A 385 1.88 -2.93 -10.19
CA GLY A 385 1.90 -2.15 -11.43
C GLY A 385 2.34 -2.99 -12.62
N ASP A 386 2.60 -2.32 -13.75
CA ASP A 386 3.09 -2.95 -14.97
C ASP A 386 4.63 -2.98 -15.01
N VAL A 387 5.27 -1.97 -14.41
CA VAL A 387 6.72 -1.84 -14.37
C VAL A 387 7.33 -2.96 -13.53
N LYS A 388 8.23 -3.74 -14.13
CA LYS A 388 8.94 -4.83 -13.45
C LYS A 388 8.02 -5.85 -12.76
N CYS A 389 6.80 -6.02 -13.24
CA CYS A 389 5.76 -6.85 -12.59
C CYS A 389 6.14 -8.33 -12.45
N ALA A 390 7.03 -8.84 -13.31
CA ALA A 390 7.56 -10.20 -13.23
C ALA A 390 8.84 -10.32 -12.39
N ASP A 391 9.51 -9.20 -12.11
CA ASP A 391 10.84 -9.18 -11.50
C ASP A 391 10.81 -8.78 -10.03
N TYR A 392 9.84 -7.94 -9.64
CA TYR A 392 9.77 -7.40 -8.29
C TYR A 392 9.01 -8.32 -7.34
N LEU A 393 9.54 -8.44 -6.13
CA LEU A 393 8.92 -9.13 -5.01
C LEU A 393 8.88 -8.17 -3.82
N ARG A 394 7.66 -7.79 -3.38
CA ARG A 394 7.49 -6.95 -2.20
C ARG A 394 7.58 -7.77 -0.92
N LEU A 395 8.37 -7.29 0.03
CA LEU A 395 8.59 -7.90 1.33
C LEU A 395 8.27 -6.92 2.45
N ASN A 396 7.53 -7.41 3.45
CA ASN A 396 7.27 -6.78 4.73
C ASN A 396 8.29 -7.28 5.75
N TYR A 397 8.95 -6.38 6.47
CA TYR A 397 9.97 -6.72 7.46
C TYR A 397 9.61 -6.24 8.88
N SER A 398 8.30 -6.16 9.22
CA SER A 398 7.84 -5.75 10.55
C SER A 398 7.72 -6.90 11.56
N SER A 399 8.15 -8.12 11.23
CA SER A 399 8.04 -9.25 12.17
C SER A 399 8.85 -9.00 13.46
N PRO A 400 8.26 -9.14 14.65
CA PRO A 400 9.02 -9.08 15.90
C PRO A 400 9.91 -10.32 16.10
N ASP A 401 9.56 -11.45 15.46
CA ASP A 401 10.25 -12.74 15.57
C ASP A 401 11.38 -12.84 14.53
N LEU A 402 12.62 -12.97 15.01
CA LEU A 402 13.80 -13.17 14.17
C LEU A 402 13.80 -14.49 13.41
N ALA A 403 13.05 -15.51 13.87
CA ALA A 403 12.89 -16.77 13.15
C ALA A 403 12.31 -16.56 11.74
N CYS A 404 11.54 -15.49 11.53
CA CYS A 404 11.08 -15.06 10.22
C CYS A 404 12.26 -14.83 9.25
N PHE A 405 13.27 -14.07 9.67
CA PHE A 405 14.42 -13.71 8.84
C PHE A 405 15.41 -14.87 8.67
N GLU A 406 15.56 -15.71 9.70
CA GLU A 406 16.35 -16.94 9.61
C GLU A 406 15.70 -17.93 8.62
N THR A 407 14.37 -18.05 8.65
CA THR A 407 13.62 -18.87 7.69
C THR A 407 13.73 -18.29 6.28
N PHE A 408 13.59 -16.98 6.11
CA PHE A 408 13.74 -16.31 4.81
C PHE A 408 15.14 -16.49 4.24
N ARG A 409 16.20 -16.39 5.07
CA ARG A 409 17.61 -16.61 4.66
C ARG A 409 17.82 -18.01 4.08
N LYS A 410 17.16 -19.02 4.63
CA LYS A 410 17.21 -20.40 4.12
C LYS A 410 16.29 -20.62 2.92
N ALA A 411 15.13 -19.99 2.93
CA ALA A 411 14.09 -20.18 1.93
C ALA A 411 14.43 -19.56 0.57
N LEU A 412 15.01 -18.36 0.55
CA LEU A 412 15.23 -17.60 -0.68
C LEU A 412 16.11 -18.34 -1.70
N PRO A 413 17.30 -18.85 -1.36
CA PRO A 413 18.13 -19.60 -2.31
C PRO A 413 17.47 -20.90 -2.78
N LEU A 414 16.73 -21.59 -1.92
CA LEU A 414 15.97 -22.79 -2.29
C LEU A 414 14.84 -22.48 -3.28
N ALA A 415 14.09 -21.43 -3.00
CA ALA A 415 13.00 -20.98 -3.88
C ALA A 415 13.51 -20.60 -5.27
N ILE A 416 14.63 -19.85 -5.35
CA ILE A 416 15.27 -19.48 -6.60
C ILE A 416 15.74 -20.72 -7.36
N LYS A 417 16.44 -21.64 -6.69
CA LYS A 417 16.92 -22.89 -7.29
C LYS A 417 15.77 -23.72 -7.86
N GLU A 418 14.71 -23.94 -7.09
CA GLU A 418 13.53 -24.71 -7.53
C GLU A 418 12.83 -24.03 -8.71
N ALA A 419 12.77 -22.69 -8.73
CA ALA A 419 12.26 -21.93 -9.86
C ALA A 419 13.17 -22.07 -11.09
N GLN A 420 14.50 -22.03 -10.93
CA GLN A 420 15.46 -22.25 -12.03
C GLN A 420 15.34 -23.66 -12.64
N GLU A 421 15.07 -24.67 -11.82
CA GLU A 421 14.75 -26.03 -12.24
C GLU A 421 13.40 -26.14 -12.99
N GLY A 422 12.63 -25.05 -13.09
CA GLY A 422 11.36 -25.00 -13.82
C GLY A 422 10.16 -25.58 -13.08
N ARG A 423 10.27 -25.88 -11.79
CA ARG A 423 9.23 -26.61 -11.02
C ARG A 423 7.87 -25.93 -11.00
N TYR A 424 7.83 -24.59 -11.16
CA TYR A 424 6.60 -23.80 -11.03
C TYR A 424 6.12 -23.18 -12.34
N LEU A 425 6.89 -23.31 -13.42
CA LEU A 425 6.64 -22.68 -14.72
C LEU A 425 5.21 -22.92 -15.25
N ASP A 426 4.79 -24.20 -15.28
CA ASP A 426 3.50 -24.58 -15.86
C ASP A 426 2.33 -24.08 -15.02
N ALA A 427 2.45 -24.14 -13.69
CA ALA A 427 1.41 -23.72 -12.78
C ALA A 427 1.21 -22.19 -12.79
N VAL A 428 2.31 -21.42 -12.84
CA VAL A 428 2.28 -19.95 -12.94
C VAL A 428 1.73 -19.52 -14.31
N ASP A 429 2.15 -20.19 -15.41
CA ASP A 429 1.60 -19.93 -16.74
C ASP A 429 0.10 -20.21 -16.82
N ALA A 430 -0.36 -21.33 -16.23
CA ALA A 430 -1.77 -21.69 -16.18
C ALA A 430 -2.63 -20.66 -15.41
N PHE A 431 -2.10 -20.10 -14.30
CA PHE A 431 -2.78 -19.03 -13.58
C PHE A 431 -3.02 -17.82 -14.47
N PHE A 432 -1.98 -17.29 -15.15
CA PHE A 432 -2.11 -16.12 -16.01
C PHE A 432 -2.90 -16.40 -17.29
N ALA A 433 -2.86 -17.62 -17.81
CA ALA A 433 -3.75 -18.03 -18.90
C ALA A 433 -5.23 -17.95 -18.48
N LYS A 434 -5.53 -18.32 -17.24
CA LYS A 434 -6.87 -18.23 -16.68
C LYS A 434 -7.25 -16.79 -16.34
N ALA A 435 -6.33 -15.96 -15.84
CA ALA A 435 -6.57 -14.55 -15.55
C ALA A 435 -6.83 -13.71 -16.81
N ASP A 436 -6.13 -14.01 -17.90
CA ASP A 436 -6.27 -13.40 -19.24
C ASP A 436 -6.25 -11.87 -19.22
N THR A 437 -5.26 -11.32 -18.54
CA THR A 437 -5.01 -9.87 -18.47
C THR A 437 -3.82 -9.50 -19.35
N ALA A 438 -3.74 -8.25 -19.83
CA ALA A 438 -2.59 -7.77 -20.63
C ALA A 438 -1.26 -7.96 -19.88
N ARG A 439 -1.23 -7.61 -18.57
CA ARG A 439 -0.08 -7.82 -17.68
C ARG A 439 0.27 -9.30 -17.57
N GLY A 440 -0.70 -10.15 -17.30
CA GLY A 440 -0.52 -11.61 -17.22
C GLY A 440 0.02 -12.20 -18.52
N ASN A 441 -0.42 -11.71 -19.68
CA ASN A 441 0.09 -12.14 -20.97
C ASN A 441 1.56 -11.73 -21.19
N GLY A 442 1.99 -10.56 -20.67
CA GLY A 442 3.40 -10.15 -20.64
C GLY A 442 4.26 -11.11 -19.82
N ILE A 443 3.80 -11.51 -18.63
CA ILE A 443 4.49 -12.49 -17.76
C ILE A 443 4.56 -13.85 -18.46
N ARG A 444 3.48 -14.32 -19.08
CA ARG A 444 3.45 -15.57 -19.85
C ARG A 444 4.46 -15.59 -21.00
N ALA A 445 4.66 -14.46 -21.66
CA ALA A 445 5.67 -14.34 -22.70
C ALA A 445 7.11 -14.56 -22.16
N GLN A 446 7.40 -14.09 -20.95
CA GLN A 446 8.69 -14.37 -20.27
C GLN A 446 8.81 -15.84 -19.89
N LEU A 447 7.76 -16.45 -19.31
CA LEU A 447 7.75 -17.87 -18.94
C LEU A 447 7.95 -18.76 -20.18
N ALA A 448 7.33 -18.42 -21.32
CA ALA A 448 7.49 -19.17 -22.58
C ALA A 448 8.92 -19.14 -23.14
N LYS A 449 9.66 -18.03 -22.95
CA LYS A 449 11.09 -17.95 -23.30
C LYS A 449 11.92 -18.90 -22.44
N ARG A 450 11.62 -18.97 -21.13
CA ARG A 450 12.30 -19.84 -20.18
C ARG A 450 12.02 -21.33 -20.44
N LYS A 451 10.76 -21.72 -20.73
CA LYS A 451 10.41 -23.11 -21.08
C LYS A 451 11.29 -23.63 -22.23
N ARG A 452 11.53 -22.81 -23.26
CA ARG A 452 12.41 -23.17 -24.38
C ARG A 452 13.88 -23.35 -23.94
N GLY A 453 14.36 -22.54 -23.00
CA GLY A 453 15.72 -22.66 -22.45
C GLY A 453 15.89 -23.90 -21.57
N VAL A 454 14.93 -24.22 -20.72
CA VAL A 454 14.96 -25.43 -19.87
C VAL A 454 14.83 -26.72 -20.70
N ALA A 455 14.03 -26.72 -21.76
CA ALA A 455 13.89 -27.89 -22.64
C ALA A 455 15.12 -28.14 -23.57
N ALA A 456 16.03 -27.15 -23.65
CA ALA A 456 17.25 -27.25 -24.47
C ALA A 456 18.49 -27.67 -23.62
N GLN A 457 18.38 -27.77 -22.32
CA GLN A 457 19.36 -28.32 -21.37
C GLN A 457 19.06 -29.78 -21.05
#